data_4a5622627dafd3f08f966da737cdeec2
#
_entry.id   4a5622627dafd3f08f966da737cdeec2
#
_cell.length_a   1.000
_cell.length_b   1.000
_cell.length_c   1.000
_cell.angle_alpha   90.00
_cell.angle_beta   90.00
_cell.angle_gamma   90.00
#
_symmetry.space_group_name_H-M   'P 1'
#
loop_
_entity.id
_entity.type
_entity.pdbx_description
1 polymer ?
#
loop_
_entity_poly.entity_id
_entity_poly.type
_entity_poly.pdbx_seq_one_letter_code
_entity_poly.pdbx_strand_id
1 'polypeptide(L)'
;MHYVYRWLMGIVKISDNMHENLRLASGALSRSINAQAEHWMRVGMLAEIHPDLDHREICQLLIEAEHRGGLNLHTAFSVHVPDEKTLSQGSA
;
A
#
# COMPACT_ATOMS: atom_id res chain seq x y z
N MET A 1 -25.55 7.44 13.08
CA MET A 1 -25.79 6.79 11.79
C MET A 1 -24.62 6.80 10.85
N HIS A 2 -23.90 7.90 10.78
CA HIS A 2 -22.72 7.98 9.90
C HIS A 2 -21.67 6.93 10.23
N TYR A 3 -21.49 6.60 11.50
CA TYR A 3 -20.45 5.65 11.88
C TYR A 3 -20.77 4.24 11.38
N VAL A 4 -22.01 3.81 11.53
CA VAL A 4 -22.44 2.50 11.06
C VAL A 4 -22.28 2.42 9.54
N TYR A 5 -22.66 3.48 8.85
CA TYR A 5 -22.54 3.54 7.39
C TYR A 5 -21.09 3.44 6.94
N ARG A 6 -20.19 4.14 7.62
CA ARG A 6 -18.77 4.08 7.31
C ARG A 6 -18.21 2.68 7.51
N TRP A 7 -18.64 2.00 8.57
CA TRP A 7 -18.20 0.64 8.81
C TRP A 7 -18.58 -0.28 7.65
N LEU A 8 -19.80 -0.17 7.18
CA LEU A 8 -20.28 -0.99 6.08
C LEU A 8 -19.53 -0.70 4.79
N MET A 9 -19.17 0.55 4.57
CA MET A 9 -18.42 0.94 3.37
C MET A 9 -16.98 0.46 3.40
N GLY A 10 -16.46 0.12 4.57
CA GLY A 10 -15.11 -0.39 4.71
C GLY A 10 -14.99 -1.90 4.54
N ILE A 11 -16.09 -2.59 4.21
CA ILE A 11 -16.07 -4.03 4.06
C ILE A 11 -15.81 -4.42 2.62
N VAL A 12 -14.80 -5.26 2.42
CA VAL A 12 -14.45 -5.81 1.12
C VAL A 12 -14.61 -7.32 1.19
N LYS A 13 -15.34 -7.88 0.23
CA LYS A 13 -15.51 -9.34 0.15
C LYS A 13 -14.36 -9.94 -0.63
N ILE A 14 -13.79 -10.99 -0.08
CA ILE A 14 -12.69 -11.73 -0.70
C ILE A 14 -13.07 -13.21 -0.77
N SER A 15 -12.40 -13.93 -1.65
CA SER A 15 -12.62 -15.37 -1.77
C SER A 15 -12.09 -16.11 -0.55
N ASP A 16 -12.63 -17.30 -0.31
CA ASP A 16 -12.14 -18.16 0.77
C ASP A 16 -10.66 -18.48 0.61
N ASN A 17 -10.24 -18.69 -0.63
CA ASN A 17 -8.84 -18.96 -0.92
C ASN A 17 -7.94 -17.81 -0.55
N MET A 18 -8.36 -16.58 -0.90
CA MET A 18 -7.58 -15.40 -0.54
C MET A 18 -7.58 -15.18 0.96
N HIS A 19 -8.71 -15.43 1.63
CA HIS A 19 -8.78 -15.31 3.07
C HIS A 19 -7.80 -16.27 3.75
N GLU A 20 -7.69 -17.50 3.25
CA GLU A 20 -6.73 -18.47 3.78
C GLU A 20 -5.29 -18.00 3.56
N ASN A 21 -5.01 -17.45 2.40
CA ASN A 21 -3.68 -16.89 2.13
C ASN A 21 -3.34 -15.76 3.10
N LEU A 22 -4.31 -14.89 3.38
CA LEU A 22 -4.13 -13.83 4.36
C LEU A 22 -3.89 -14.37 5.75
N ARG A 23 -4.62 -15.40 6.13
CA ARG A 23 -4.46 -16.01 7.44
C ARG A 23 -3.05 -16.56 7.62
N LEU A 24 -2.55 -17.28 6.62
CA LEU A 24 -1.21 -17.85 6.68
C LEU A 24 -0.14 -16.75 6.71
N ALA A 25 -0.26 -15.78 5.84
CA ALA A 25 0.71 -14.69 5.77
C ALA A 25 0.72 -13.84 7.04
N SER A 26 -0.46 -13.55 7.58
CA SER A 26 -0.55 -12.76 8.80
C SER A 26 0.12 -13.46 9.98
N GLY A 27 -0.08 -14.77 10.10
CA GLY A 27 0.60 -15.54 11.13
C GLY A 27 2.10 -15.55 10.95
N ALA A 28 2.56 -15.78 9.74
CA ALA A 28 4.00 -15.83 9.44
C ALA A 28 4.70 -14.49 9.66
N LEU A 29 4.02 -13.38 9.36
CA LEU A 29 4.61 -12.05 9.40
C LEU A 29 4.24 -11.27 10.66
N SER A 30 3.56 -11.90 11.61
CA SER A 30 3.16 -11.29 12.88
C SER A 30 2.29 -10.05 12.68
N ARG A 31 1.32 -10.16 11.76
CA ARG A 31 0.36 -9.09 11.49
C ARG A 31 -1.05 -9.62 11.70
N SER A 32 -2.00 -8.71 11.95
CA SER A 32 -3.41 -9.10 11.90
C SER A 32 -3.82 -9.38 10.45
N ILE A 33 -4.93 -10.11 10.27
CA ILE A 33 -5.44 -10.39 8.93
C ILE A 33 -5.78 -9.09 8.21
N ASN A 34 -6.43 -8.15 8.91
CA ASN A 34 -6.77 -6.86 8.31
C ASN A 34 -5.52 -6.07 7.93
N ALA A 35 -4.52 -6.05 8.78
CA ALA A 35 -3.27 -5.34 8.49
C ALA A 35 -2.56 -5.96 7.28
N GLN A 36 -2.56 -7.29 7.20
CA GLN A 36 -1.96 -7.98 6.07
C GLN A 36 -2.70 -7.68 4.77
N ALA A 37 -4.03 -7.69 4.83
CA ALA A 37 -4.85 -7.39 3.66
C ALA A 37 -4.59 -5.96 3.18
N GLU A 38 -4.60 -5.00 4.08
CA GLU A 38 -4.32 -3.62 3.72
C GLU A 38 -2.92 -3.44 3.15
N HIS A 39 -1.96 -4.13 3.73
CA HIS A 39 -0.59 -4.06 3.23
C HIS A 39 -0.49 -4.54 1.78
N TRP A 40 -1.09 -5.69 1.48
CA TRP A 40 -1.07 -6.21 0.13
C TRP A 40 -1.82 -5.30 -0.84
N MET A 41 -2.93 -4.71 -0.39
CA MET A 41 -3.67 -3.77 -1.23
C MET A 41 -2.84 -2.52 -1.54
N ARG A 42 -2.15 -1.98 -0.55
CA ARG A 42 -1.29 -0.81 -0.76
C ARG A 42 -0.13 -1.13 -1.70
N VAL A 43 0.51 -2.26 -1.48
CA VAL A 43 1.61 -2.70 -2.35
C VAL A 43 1.10 -2.91 -3.78
N GLY A 44 -0.02 -3.60 -3.93
CA GLY A 44 -0.60 -3.85 -5.25
C GLY A 44 -1.02 -2.57 -5.94
N MET A 45 -1.61 -1.64 -5.21
CA MET A 45 -2.00 -0.36 -5.76
C MET A 45 -0.78 0.40 -6.31
N LEU A 46 0.27 0.49 -5.52
CA LEU A 46 1.48 1.17 -5.95
C LEU A 46 2.17 0.47 -7.11
N ALA A 47 2.17 -0.86 -7.09
CA ALA A 47 2.77 -1.63 -8.17
C ALA A 47 2.04 -1.41 -9.50
N GLU A 48 0.72 -1.26 -9.46
CA GLU A 48 -0.06 -1.01 -10.67
C GLU A 48 0.09 0.43 -11.17
N ILE A 49 0.17 1.39 -10.25
CA ILE A 49 0.33 2.81 -10.61
C ILE A 49 1.76 3.08 -11.09
N HIS A 50 2.73 2.44 -10.46
CA HIS A 50 4.15 2.60 -10.76
C HIS A 50 4.78 1.25 -11.09
N PRO A 51 4.48 0.69 -12.27
CA PRO A 51 4.90 -0.68 -12.59
C PRO A 51 6.40 -0.89 -12.74
N ASP A 52 7.15 0.18 -12.84
CA ASP A 52 8.61 0.13 -12.94
C ASP A 52 9.33 0.10 -11.61
N LEU A 53 8.61 0.27 -10.50
CA LEU A 53 9.21 0.25 -9.18
C LEU A 53 9.39 -1.19 -8.68
N ASP A 54 10.50 -1.42 -7.98
CA ASP A 54 10.68 -2.69 -7.29
C ASP A 54 10.05 -2.63 -5.89
N HIS A 55 10.05 -3.75 -5.20
CA HIS A 55 9.44 -3.85 -3.89
C HIS A 55 10.07 -2.89 -2.87
N ARG A 56 11.36 -2.72 -2.92
CA ARG A 56 12.07 -1.81 -2.02
C ARG A 56 11.60 -0.37 -2.22
N GLU A 57 11.48 0.05 -3.45
CA GLU A 57 11.01 1.39 -3.78
C GLU A 57 9.56 1.58 -3.35
N ILE A 58 8.73 0.56 -3.51
CA ILE A 58 7.35 0.60 -3.04
C ILE A 58 7.31 0.77 -1.53
N CYS A 59 8.15 0.05 -0.79
CA CYS A 59 8.21 0.21 0.66
C CYS A 59 8.63 1.61 1.06
N GLN A 60 9.57 2.21 0.34
CA GLN A 60 9.97 3.59 0.60
C GLN A 60 8.82 4.56 0.38
N LEU A 61 8.03 4.34 -0.66
CA LEU A 61 6.85 5.17 -0.91
C LEU A 61 5.81 5.01 0.20
N LEU A 62 5.63 3.81 0.71
CA LEU A 62 4.68 3.58 1.81
C LEU A 62 5.11 4.33 3.07
N ILE A 63 6.41 4.30 3.38
CA ILE A 63 6.94 5.02 4.53
C ILE A 63 6.72 6.52 4.35
N GLU A 64 7.02 7.02 3.18
CA GLU A 64 6.85 8.43 2.88
C GLU A 64 5.39 8.86 2.96
N ALA A 65 4.49 8.03 2.43
CA ALA A 65 3.06 8.30 2.48
C ALA A 65 2.55 8.35 3.93
N GLU A 66 3.00 7.43 4.76
CA GLU A 66 2.61 7.40 6.17
C GLU A 66 3.07 8.68 6.87
N HIS A 67 4.26 9.14 6.56
CA HIS A 67 4.80 10.38 7.10
C HIS A 67 3.95 11.58 6.71
N ARG A 68 3.30 11.52 5.55
CA ARG A 68 2.45 12.60 5.04
C ARG A 68 0.98 12.43 5.38
N GLY A 69 0.61 11.47 6.21
CA GLY A 69 -0.76 11.29 6.65
C GLY A 69 -1.51 10.13 6.04
N GLY A 70 -0.87 9.34 5.21
CA GLY A 70 -1.46 8.14 4.66
C GLY A 70 -1.53 8.11 3.13
N LEU A 71 -1.70 6.90 2.61
CA LEU A 71 -1.74 6.67 1.17
C LEU A 71 -3.17 6.73 0.65
N ASN A 72 -3.39 7.50 -0.42
CA ASN A 72 -4.63 7.47 -1.18
C ASN A 72 -4.27 7.60 -2.66
N LEU A 73 -5.26 7.38 -3.54
CA LEU A 73 -4.99 7.39 -4.97
C LEU A 73 -4.44 8.73 -5.45
N HIS A 74 -4.97 9.82 -4.92
CA HIS A 74 -4.50 11.13 -5.31
C HIS A 74 -3.01 11.31 -4.99
N THR A 75 -2.62 10.99 -3.77
CA THR A 75 -1.22 11.10 -3.37
C THR A 75 -0.35 10.05 -4.04
N ALA A 76 -0.90 8.87 -4.32
CA ALA A 76 -0.16 7.82 -5.01
C ALA A 76 0.25 8.23 -6.42
N PHE A 77 -0.64 8.93 -7.14
CA PHE A 77 -0.31 9.42 -8.47
C PHE A 77 0.67 10.59 -8.44
N SER A 78 0.60 11.43 -7.43
CA SER A 78 1.44 12.62 -7.33
C SER A 78 2.76 12.37 -6.63
N VAL A 79 2.91 11.23 -5.95
CA VAL A 79 4.17 10.90 -5.31
C VAL A 79 5.21 10.66 -6.39
N HIS A 80 6.31 11.38 -6.27
CA HIS A 80 7.41 11.26 -7.19
C HIS A 80 8.59 10.64 -6.48
N VAL A 81 9.00 9.47 -6.94
CA VAL A 81 10.22 8.86 -6.45
C VAL A 81 11.38 9.50 -7.20
N PRO A 82 12.32 10.14 -6.49
CA PRO A 82 13.51 10.66 -7.19
C PRO A 82 14.25 9.49 -7.80
N ASP A 83 14.30 9.44 -9.12
CA ASP A 83 15.05 8.40 -9.79
C ASP A 83 16.54 8.78 -9.79
N GLU A 84 17.38 7.86 -10.25
CA GLU A 84 18.80 8.09 -10.31
C GLU A 84 19.15 9.32 -11.15
N LYS A 85 18.39 9.53 -12.20
CA LYS A 85 18.60 10.66 -13.08
C LYS A 85 18.35 11.98 -12.36
N THR A 86 17.27 12.05 -11.59
CA THR A 86 16.96 13.23 -10.81
C THR A 86 18.03 13.48 -9.75
N LEU A 87 18.44 12.42 -9.07
CA LEU A 87 19.49 12.52 -8.05
C LEU A 87 20.83 12.94 -8.67
N SER A 88 21.16 12.39 -9.83
CA SER A 88 22.38 12.77 -10.52
C SER A 88 22.38 14.23 -10.91
N GLN A 89 21.26 14.73 -11.40
CA GLN A 89 21.12 16.13 -11.74
C GLN A 89 21.19 17.03 -10.50
N GLY A 90 20.62 16.56 -9.42
CA GLY A 90 20.68 17.29 -8.17
C GLY A 90 22.06 17.34 -7.57
N SER A 91 22.89 16.33 -7.82
CA SER A 91 24.24 16.29 -7.30
C SER A 91 25.23 17.05 -8.18
N ALA A 92 24.81 17.30 -9.40
CA ALA A 92 25.68 18.05 -10.32
C ALA A 92 25.57 19.54 -10.05
#